data_996f557157ab76ef774ac38df24d6c56
#
_entry.id   996f557157ab76ef774ac38df24d6c56
#
_cell.length_a   1.000
_cell.length_b   1.000
_cell.length_c   1.000
_cell.angle_alpha   90.00
_cell.angle_beta   90.00
_cell.angle_gamma   90.00
#
_symmetry.space_group_name_H-M   'P 1'
#
loop_
_entity.id
_entity.type
_entity.pdbx_description
1 polymer ?
#
loop_
_entity_poly.entity_id
_entity_poly.type
_entity_poly.pdbx_seq_one_letter_code
_entity_poly.pdbx_strand_id
1 'polypeptide(L)'
;MPLARGYELEVLDRGGVAAGSPAGAAILAFWSEHEAAGASLEDVVCVLRDDRGDIAATSTVVDAPLAELGGRRFWIYRCLAPTELARAAVEPMLLGARAHLSERLGADGRLPAGICFPVSDQALIDAHGESAWEASEMAFAGWSGAGEQLRVFLFEQDDVVPLRRAS
;
A
#
# COMPACT_ATOMS: atom_id res chain seq x y z
N MET A 1 -11.68 -9.02 -5.01
CA MET A 1 -11.97 -10.07 -4.01
C MET A 1 -12.63 -9.41 -2.81
N PRO A 2 -13.81 -9.83 -2.37
CA PRO A 2 -14.43 -9.22 -1.20
C PRO A 2 -13.59 -9.52 0.05
N LEU A 3 -13.55 -8.55 0.98
CA LEU A 3 -13.01 -8.76 2.32
C LEU A 3 -13.65 -10.02 2.96
N ALA A 4 -12.85 -10.77 3.70
CA ALA A 4 -13.36 -11.89 4.49
C ALA A 4 -14.47 -11.39 5.43
N ARG A 5 -15.48 -12.21 5.69
CA ARG A 5 -16.57 -11.86 6.60
C ARG A 5 -16.00 -11.50 7.98
N GLY A 6 -16.51 -10.41 8.56
CA GLY A 6 -16.09 -9.96 9.88
C GLY A 6 -14.99 -8.90 9.89
N TYR A 7 -14.63 -8.34 8.73
CA TYR A 7 -13.69 -7.23 8.65
C TYR A 7 -14.33 -6.00 8.00
N GLU A 8 -13.97 -4.83 8.51
CA GLU A 8 -14.36 -3.51 8.01
C GLU A 8 -13.12 -2.73 7.57
N LEU A 9 -13.14 -2.20 6.36
CA LEU A 9 -12.07 -1.37 5.82
C LEU A 9 -12.44 0.11 5.92
N GLU A 10 -11.59 0.87 6.60
CA GLU A 10 -11.65 2.33 6.69
C GLU A 10 -10.54 2.94 5.85
N VAL A 11 -10.89 3.80 4.89
CA VAL A 11 -9.94 4.58 4.09
C VAL A 11 -9.86 5.99 4.66
N LEU A 12 -8.64 6.46 4.89
CA LEU A 12 -8.37 7.71 5.61
C LEU A 12 -7.75 8.77 4.69
N ASP A 13 -8.13 10.01 4.90
CA ASP A 13 -7.43 11.15 4.31
C ASP A 13 -6.06 11.37 4.97
N ARG A 14 -5.14 11.98 4.24
CA ARG A 14 -3.80 12.30 4.75
C ARG A 14 -3.90 13.18 5.99
N GLY A 15 -3.19 12.78 7.04
CA GLY A 15 -3.22 13.49 8.30
C GLY A 15 -4.56 13.37 9.04
N GLY A 16 -5.48 12.51 8.57
CA GLY A 16 -6.79 12.28 9.19
C GLY A 16 -6.73 11.64 10.59
N VAL A 17 -5.55 11.15 10.99
CA VAL A 17 -5.35 10.52 12.29
C VAL A 17 -4.40 11.37 13.14
N ALA A 18 -4.92 12.01 14.18
CA ALA A 18 -4.09 12.72 15.14
C ALA A 18 -3.48 11.76 16.18
N ALA A 19 -2.22 11.97 16.54
CA ALA A 19 -1.52 11.12 17.52
C ALA A 19 -2.22 11.07 18.90
N GLY A 20 -2.83 12.17 19.30
CA GLY A 20 -3.59 12.26 20.56
C GLY A 20 -5.03 11.74 20.49
N SER A 21 -5.50 11.28 19.33
CA SER A 21 -6.84 10.71 19.18
C SER A 21 -6.89 9.24 19.62
N PRO A 22 -8.05 8.71 20.02
CA PRO A 22 -8.21 7.29 20.32
C PRO A 22 -7.80 6.38 19.14
N ALA A 23 -8.10 6.80 17.90
CA ALA A 23 -7.71 6.07 16.69
C ALA A 23 -6.19 6.06 16.52
N GLY A 24 -5.52 7.20 16.72
CA GLY A 24 -4.06 7.29 16.66
C GLY A 24 -3.38 6.44 17.73
N ALA A 25 -3.87 6.47 18.94
CA ALA A 25 -3.37 5.64 20.05
C ALA A 25 -3.50 4.14 19.73
N ALA A 26 -4.63 3.71 19.18
CA ALA A 26 -4.86 2.32 18.78
C ALA A 26 -3.91 1.87 17.66
N ILE A 27 -3.66 2.72 16.64
CA ILE A 27 -2.72 2.43 15.55
C ILE A 27 -1.28 2.32 16.10
N LEU A 28 -0.87 3.22 16.96
CA LEU A 28 0.45 3.18 17.57
C LEU A 28 0.65 1.93 18.42
N ALA A 29 -0.36 1.51 19.19
CA ALA A 29 -0.32 0.27 19.95
C ALA A 29 -0.17 -0.96 19.02
N PHE A 30 -0.97 -1.03 17.97
CA PHE A 30 -0.87 -2.08 16.95
C PHE A 30 0.53 -2.13 16.30
N TRP A 31 1.09 -0.98 15.95
CA TRP A 31 2.44 -0.91 15.37
C TRP A 31 3.52 -1.34 16.35
N SER A 32 3.37 -1.00 17.64
CA SER A 32 4.30 -1.43 18.68
C SER A 32 4.31 -2.96 18.84
N GLU A 33 3.15 -3.60 18.78
CA GLU A 33 3.02 -5.05 18.87
C GLU A 33 3.59 -5.79 17.64
N HIS A 34 3.59 -5.13 16.46
CA HIS A 34 4.00 -5.73 15.20
C HIS A 34 5.34 -5.17 14.66
N GLU A 35 6.10 -4.47 15.51
CA GLU A 35 7.44 -3.94 15.19
C GLU A 35 7.49 -3.09 13.90
N ALA A 36 6.48 -2.27 13.66
CA ALA A 36 6.40 -1.38 12.49
C ALA A 36 7.38 -0.21 12.59
N ALA A 37 8.64 -0.45 12.25
CA ALA A 37 9.66 0.59 12.26
C ALA A 37 9.43 1.62 11.13
N GLY A 38 9.53 2.91 11.48
CA GLY A 38 9.51 4.02 10.51
C GLY A 38 8.15 4.40 9.95
N ALA A 39 7.05 3.82 10.44
CA ALA A 39 5.70 4.23 10.06
C ALA A 39 5.30 5.54 10.76
N SER A 40 4.58 6.41 10.05
CA SER A 40 4.04 7.66 10.57
C SER A 40 2.52 7.69 10.47
N LEU A 41 1.84 8.22 11.49
CA LEU A 41 0.38 8.34 11.49
C LEU A 41 -0.15 9.23 10.36
N GLU A 42 0.63 10.21 9.92
CA GLU A 42 0.25 11.08 8.80
C GLU A 42 0.21 10.35 7.44
N ASP A 43 0.90 9.22 7.34
CA ASP A 43 1.00 8.41 6.13
C ASP A 43 -0.03 7.27 6.09
N VAL A 44 -0.80 7.06 7.15
CA VAL A 44 -1.85 6.03 7.18
C VAL A 44 -2.90 6.31 6.12
N VAL A 45 -3.20 5.31 5.31
CA VAL A 45 -4.22 5.39 4.26
C VAL A 45 -5.38 4.43 4.49
N CYS A 46 -5.13 3.26 5.06
CA CYS A 46 -6.19 2.31 5.40
C CYS A 46 -5.99 1.70 6.79
N VAL A 47 -7.10 1.43 7.44
CA VAL A 47 -7.18 0.63 8.66
C VAL A 47 -8.20 -0.47 8.44
N LEU A 48 -7.82 -1.70 8.69
CA LEU A 48 -8.70 -2.85 8.69
C LEU A 48 -9.05 -3.19 10.14
N ARG A 49 -10.34 -3.30 10.44
CA ARG A 49 -10.83 -3.68 11.77
C ARG A 49 -11.52 -5.03 11.71
N ASP A 50 -11.40 -5.79 12.77
CA ASP A 50 -12.15 -7.03 12.94
C ASP A 50 -13.60 -6.76 13.44
N ASP A 51 -14.36 -7.82 13.66
CA ASP A 51 -15.75 -7.77 14.13
C ASP A 51 -15.92 -7.22 15.56
N ARG A 52 -14.82 -7.08 16.32
CA ARG A 52 -14.78 -6.45 17.64
C ARG A 52 -14.42 -4.97 17.56
N GLY A 53 -14.02 -4.48 16.38
CA GLY A 53 -13.53 -3.13 16.15
C GLY A 53 -12.03 -2.95 16.43
N ASP A 54 -11.32 -4.05 16.76
CA ASP A 54 -9.88 -4.01 16.96
C ASP A 54 -9.14 -3.91 15.63
N ILE A 55 -7.96 -3.26 15.64
CA ILE A 55 -7.14 -3.12 14.43
C ILE A 55 -6.53 -4.47 14.07
N ALA A 56 -6.85 -4.95 12.89
CA ALA A 56 -6.32 -6.20 12.33
C ALA A 56 -5.18 -5.98 11.33
N ALA A 57 -5.20 -4.85 10.60
CA ALA A 57 -4.12 -4.44 9.69
C ALA A 57 -4.15 -2.93 9.46
N THR A 58 -3.01 -2.39 9.03
CA THR A 58 -2.88 -0.99 8.60
C THR A 58 -2.10 -0.91 7.30
N SER A 59 -2.32 0.16 6.53
CA SER A 59 -1.45 0.51 5.41
C SER A 59 -1.07 1.97 5.43
N THR A 60 0.12 2.24 4.90
CA THR A 60 0.68 3.58 4.79
C THR A 60 1.11 3.86 3.36
N VAL A 61 1.16 5.13 3.00
CA VAL A 61 1.69 5.58 1.71
C VAL A 61 2.61 6.78 1.89
N VAL A 62 3.72 6.76 1.17
CA VAL A 62 4.67 7.88 1.09
C VAL A 62 4.85 8.24 -0.37
N ASP A 63 4.77 9.53 -0.71
CA ASP A 63 5.10 10.02 -2.05
C ASP A 63 6.61 10.14 -2.21
N ALA A 64 7.21 9.30 -3.06
CA ALA A 64 8.64 9.30 -3.29
C ALA A 64 9.01 8.99 -4.76
N PRO A 65 10.14 9.52 -5.26
CA PRO A 65 10.69 9.09 -6.53
C PRO A 65 11.33 7.71 -6.40
N LEU A 66 11.19 6.87 -7.43
CA LEU A 66 11.81 5.56 -7.52
C LEU A 66 12.85 5.54 -8.63
N ALA A 67 14.13 5.39 -8.28
CA ALA A 67 15.24 5.35 -9.22
C ALA A 67 15.08 4.17 -10.20
N GLU A 68 14.62 3.02 -9.72
CA GLU A 68 14.36 1.81 -10.49
C GLU A 68 13.28 2.01 -11.56
N LEU A 69 12.42 3.00 -11.38
CA LEU A 69 11.35 3.36 -12.31
C LEU A 69 11.59 4.72 -12.99
N GLY A 70 12.86 5.03 -13.26
CA GLY A 70 13.27 6.23 -13.98
C GLY A 70 13.09 7.54 -13.20
N GLY A 71 13.11 7.50 -11.89
CA GLY A 71 12.95 8.66 -11.00
C GLY A 71 11.52 9.21 -10.96
N ARG A 72 10.55 8.51 -11.52
CA ARG A 72 9.13 8.91 -11.44
C ARG A 72 8.64 8.79 -10.02
N ARG A 73 7.75 9.69 -9.61
CA ARG A 73 7.13 9.66 -8.28
C ARG A 73 5.96 8.68 -8.26
N PHE A 74 5.91 7.91 -7.17
CA PHE A 74 4.85 6.95 -6.88
C PHE A 74 4.36 7.11 -5.44
N TRP A 75 3.13 6.71 -5.18
CA TRP A 75 2.70 6.36 -3.85
C TRP A 75 3.34 5.02 -3.46
N ILE A 76 4.34 5.07 -2.57
CA ILE A 76 4.97 3.87 -2.04
C ILE A 76 4.04 3.31 -0.97
N TYR A 77 3.36 2.23 -1.30
CA TYR A 77 2.39 1.57 -0.44
C TYR A 77 3.06 0.51 0.42
N ARG A 78 2.74 0.51 1.70
CA ARG A 78 3.17 -0.53 2.65
C ARG A 78 1.94 -1.04 3.39
N CYS A 79 1.86 -2.34 3.62
CA CYS A 79 0.82 -2.97 4.40
C CYS A 79 1.44 -3.75 5.56
N LEU A 80 0.93 -3.52 6.75
CA LEU A 80 1.26 -4.27 7.95
C LEU A 80 0.05 -5.08 8.36
N ALA A 81 0.17 -6.40 8.26
CA ALA A 81 -0.84 -7.36 8.67
C ALA A 81 -0.14 -8.59 9.27
N PRO A 82 -0.71 -9.25 10.29
CA PRO A 82 -0.23 -10.53 10.75
C PRO A 82 -0.16 -11.54 9.61
N THR A 83 0.82 -12.45 9.64
CA THR A 83 1.11 -13.38 8.53
C THR A 83 -0.13 -14.18 8.09
N GLU A 84 -0.94 -14.61 9.04
CA GLU A 84 -2.17 -15.38 8.79
C GLU A 84 -3.26 -14.57 8.07
N LEU A 85 -3.24 -13.24 8.23
CA LEU A 85 -4.21 -12.33 7.62
C LEU A 85 -3.67 -11.68 6.33
N ALA A 86 -2.36 -11.56 6.18
CA ALA A 86 -1.74 -10.78 5.10
C ALA A 86 -2.27 -11.15 3.72
N ARG A 87 -2.37 -12.45 3.41
CA ARG A 87 -2.85 -12.94 2.12
C ARG A 87 -4.29 -12.50 1.81
N ALA A 88 -5.15 -12.42 2.82
CA ALA A 88 -6.56 -12.04 2.65
C ALA A 88 -6.79 -10.53 2.71
N ALA A 89 -5.92 -9.78 3.39
CA ALA A 89 -6.10 -8.37 3.68
C ALA A 89 -5.41 -7.44 2.66
N VAL A 90 -4.25 -7.82 2.14
CA VAL A 90 -3.39 -6.93 1.33
C VAL A 90 -4.10 -6.42 0.09
N GLU A 91 -4.66 -7.29 -0.76
CA GLU A 91 -5.31 -6.84 -1.99
C GLU A 91 -6.58 -6.01 -1.75
N PRO A 92 -7.51 -6.41 -0.86
CA PRO A 92 -8.67 -5.57 -0.55
C PRO A 92 -8.29 -4.19 0.00
N MET A 93 -7.27 -4.10 0.86
CA MET A 93 -6.78 -2.82 1.38
C MET A 93 -6.15 -1.97 0.28
N LEU A 94 -5.36 -2.58 -0.60
CA LEU A 94 -4.75 -1.91 -1.75
C LEU A 94 -5.82 -1.37 -2.72
N LEU A 95 -6.86 -2.16 -3.02
CA LEU A 95 -7.99 -1.73 -3.84
C LEU A 95 -8.76 -0.57 -3.21
N GLY A 96 -8.97 -0.62 -1.89
CA GLY A 96 -9.61 0.48 -1.15
C GLY A 96 -8.78 1.76 -1.20
N ALA A 97 -7.46 1.66 -1.04
CA ALA A 97 -6.55 2.81 -1.13
C ALA A 97 -6.47 3.38 -2.55
N ARG A 98 -6.53 2.54 -3.59
CA ARG A 98 -6.31 2.92 -4.99
C ARG A 98 -7.24 4.03 -5.45
N ALA A 99 -8.53 3.91 -5.21
CA ALA A 99 -9.51 4.92 -5.61
C ALA A 99 -9.20 6.29 -4.97
N HIS A 100 -8.89 6.28 -3.68
CA HIS A 100 -8.51 7.49 -2.94
C HIS A 100 -7.20 8.10 -3.44
N LEU A 101 -6.18 7.27 -3.68
CA LEU A 101 -4.85 7.72 -4.10
C LEU A 101 -4.81 8.21 -5.56
N SER A 102 -5.72 7.76 -6.41
CA SER A 102 -5.80 8.21 -7.81
C SER A 102 -6.18 9.69 -7.97
N GLU A 103 -6.76 10.29 -6.94
CA GLU A 103 -7.17 11.70 -6.91
C GLU A 103 -6.33 12.56 -5.96
N ARG A 104 -5.44 11.93 -5.18
CA ARG A 104 -4.63 12.61 -4.17
C ARG A 104 -3.34 13.17 -4.76
N LEU A 105 -3.07 14.46 -4.53
CA LEU A 105 -1.83 15.10 -4.96
C LEU A 105 -0.66 14.72 -4.04
N GLY A 106 0.51 14.53 -4.63
CA GLY A 106 1.76 14.31 -3.93
C GLY A 106 2.33 15.56 -3.28
N ALA A 107 3.51 15.44 -2.70
CA ALA A 107 4.19 16.53 -2.00
C ALA A 107 4.58 17.70 -2.91
N ASP A 108 4.76 17.45 -4.22
CA ASP A 108 5.05 18.47 -5.24
C ASP A 108 3.78 19.11 -5.85
N GLY A 109 2.59 18.79 -5.32
CA GLY A 109 1.31 19.28 -5.84
C GLY A 109 0.87 18.65 -7.16
N ARG A 110 1.50 17.55 -7.58
CA ARG A 110 1.15 16.78 -8.77
C ARG A 110 0.63 15.41 -8.41
N LEU A 111 -0.12 14.81 -9.32
CA LEU A 111 -0.55 13.43 -9.17
C LEU A 111 0.66 12.50 -9.40
N PRO A 112 1.02 11.60 -8.45
CA PRO A 112 2.02 10.59 -8.69
C PRO A 112 1.66 9.68 -9.87
N ALA A 113 2.64 9.03 -10.48
CA ALA A 113 2.43 8.18 -11.65
C ALA A 113 1.56 6.95 -11.38
N GLY A 114 1.48 6.55 -10.13
CA GLY A 114 0.72 5.38 -9.71
C GLY A 114 1.06 4.97 -8.28
N ILE A 115 0.77 3.72 -7.99
CA ILE A 115 1.11 3.08 -6.71
C ILE A 115 2.23 2.09 -6.96
N CYS A 116 3.25 2.09 -6.11
CA CYS A 116 4.26 1.05 -6.05
C CYS A 116 4.16 0.33 -4.70
N PHE A 117 4.04 -0.97 -4.73
CA PHE A 117 4.05 -1.83 -3.55
C PHE A 117 5.32 -2.69 -3.55
N PRO A 118 6.34 -2.34 -2.77
CA PRO A 118 7.50 -3.19 -2.55
C PRO A 118 7.12 -4.38 -1.66
N VAL A 119 7.33 -5.60 -2.16
CA VAL A 119 6.93 -6.84 -1.49
C VAL A 119 8.17 -7.66 -1.17
N SER A 120 8.38 -7.95 0.10
CA SER A 120 9.44 -8.85 0.60
C SER A 120 8.89 -10.19 1.11
N ASP A 121 7.59 -10.27 1.38
CA ASP A 121 6.95 -11.49 1.89
C ASP A 121 6.86 -12.55 0.79
N GLN A 122 7.66 -13.62 0.90
CA GLN A 122 7.71 -14.71 -0.08
C GLN A 122 6.38 -15.45 -0.19
N ALA A 123 5.64 -15.60 0.90
CA ALA A 123 4.33 -16.26 0.86
C ALA A 123 3.32 -15.45 0.04
N LEU A 124 3.41 -14.13 0.11
CA LEU A 124 2.58 -13.23 -0.68
C LEU A 124 2.97 -13.28 -2.16
N ILE A 125 4.27 -13.31 -2.46
CA ILE A 125 4.80 -13.45 -3.83
C ILE A 125 4.35 -14.77 -4.44
N ASP A 126 4.51 -15.87 -3.73
CA ASP A 126 4.15 -17.22 -4.20
C ASP A 126 2.63 -17.38 -4.41
N ALA A 127 1.82 -16.70 -3.58
CA ALA A 127 0.37 -16.77 -3.66
C ALA A 127 -0.20 -16.12 -4.93
N HIS A 128 0.48 -15.12 -5.48
CA HIS A 128 0.00 -14.30 -6.60
C HIS A 128 0.80 -14.49 -7.90
N GLY A 129 1.86 -15.29 -7.87
CA GLY A 129 2.74 -15.49 -9.02
C GLY A 129 3.61 -14.29 -9.37
N GLU A 130 4.39 -14.42 -10.46
CA GLU A 130 5.39 -13.40 -10.81
C GLU A 130 4.89 -12.29 -11.74
N SER A 131 3.87 -12.52 -12.56
CA SER A 131 3.52 -11.59 -13.65
C SER A 131 2.58 -10.47 -13.26
N ALA A 132 1.40 -10.78 -12.73
CA ALA A 132 0.41 -9.78 -12.32
C ALA A 132 -0.48 -10.32 -11.20
N TRP A 133 -0.91 -9.42 -10.34
CA TRP A 133 -1.95 -9.68 -9.36
C TRP A 133 -3.29 -9.29 -10.00
N GLU A 134 -4.07 -10.28 -10.43
CA GLU A 134 -5.25 -10.05 -11.26
C GLU A 134 -6.27 -9.11 -10.62
N ALA A 135 -6.56 -9.30 -9.32
CA ALA A 135 -7.60 -8.51 -8.65
C ALA A 135 -7.20 -7.04 -8.46
N SER A 136 -5.95 -6.76 -8.15
CA SER A 136 -5.43 -5.41 -7.94
C SER A 136 -4.77 -4.80 -9.18
N GLU A 137 -4.64 -5.57 -10.26
CA GLU A 137 -3.97 -5.16 -11.51
C GLU A 137 -2.51 -4.68 -11.31
N MET A 138 -1.87 -5.15 -10.21
CA MET A 138 -0.49 -4.82 -9.91
C MET A 138 0.46 -5.64 -10.78
N ALA A 139 1.21 -4.98 -11.64
CA ALA A 139 2.19 -5.60 -12.51
C ALA A 139 3.58 -5.68 -11.85
N PHE A 140 4.33 -6.72 -12.16
CA PHE A 140 5.75 -6.81 -11.78
C PHE A 140 6.57 -5.79 -12.57
N ALA A 141 7.32 -4.93 -11.88
CA ALA A 141 8.13 -3.88 -12.49
C ALA A 141 9.65 -4.06 -12.27
N GLY A 142 10.06 -5.01 -11.45
CA GLY A 142 11.47 -5.27 -11.16
C GLY A 142 11.72 -5.52 -9.67
N TRP A 143 12.98 -5.34 -9.28
CA TRP A 143 13.45 -5.53 -7.92
C TRP A 143 14.04 -4.22 -7.38
N SER A 144 13.79 -3.90 -6.12
CA SER A 144 14.45 -2.78 -5.45
C SER A 144 15.90 -3.13 -5.10
N GLY A 145 16.71 -2.11 -4.81
CA GLY A 145 18.06 -2.32 -4.30
C GLY A 145 18.12 -3.08 -2.96
N ALA A 146 17.01 -3.15 -2.23
CA ALA A 146 16.86 -3.94 -1.01
C ALA A 146 16.39 -5.39 -1.26
N GLY A 147 16.19 -5.80 -2.52
CA GLY A 147 15.75 -7.15 -2.89
C GLY A 147 14.25 -7.37 -2.75
N GLU A 148 13.45 -6.31 -2.65
CA GLU A 148 11.99 -6.40 -2.65
C GLU A 148 11.46 -6.46 -4.08
N GLN A 149 10.42 -7.23 -4.32
CA GLN A 149 9.72 -7.24 -5.58
C GLN A 149 8.87 -5.97 -5.71
N LEU A 150 9.09 -5.18 -6.77
CA LEU A 150 8.31 -3.98 -7.03
C LEU A 150 7.06 -4.33 -7.84
N ARG A 151 5.89 -4.12 -7.25
CA ARG A 151 4.60 -4.23 -7.89
C ARG A 151 4.03 -2.85 -8.13
N VAL A 152 3.59 -2.55 -9.36
CA VAL A 152 3.09 -1.22 -9.72
C VAL A 152 1.71 -1.27 -10.34
N PHE A 153 0.91 -0.27 -10.02
CA PHE A 153 -0.31 0.11 -10.72
C PHE A 153 -0.14 1.54 -11.21
N LEU A 154 -0.32 1.78 -12.50
CA LEU A 154 -0.23 3.12 -13.09
C LEU A 154 -1.60 3.76 -13.13
N PHE A 155 -1.71 5.01 -12.67
CA PHE A 155 -2.89 5.82 -12.93
C PHE A 155 -2.92 6.19 -14.41
N GLU A 156 -4.09 6.19 -15.02
CA GLU A 156 -4.27 6.65 -16.39
C GLU A 156 -3.89 8.14 -16.45
N GLN A 157 -2.77 8.41 -17.10
CA GLN A 157 -2.37 9.75 -17.50
C GLN A 157 -2.27 9.75 -19.02
N ASP A 158 -2.80 10.77 -19.67
CA ASP A 158 -2.89 10.88 -21.13
C ASP A 158 -1.55 10.82 -21.89
N ASP A 159 -0.41 10.69 -21.18
CA ASP A 159 0.95 10.60 -21.73
C ASP A 159 1.77 9.45 -21.15
N VAL A 160 1.34 8.21 -21.33
CA VAL A 160 2.14 7.04 -20.92
C VAL A 160 3.18 6.71 -21.97
N VAL A 161 4.42 7.12 -21.73
CA VAL A 161 5.58 6.54 -22.44
C VAL A 161 5.68 5.05 -21.98
N PRO A 162 5.59 4.09 -22.91
CA PRO A 162 5.65 2.68 -22.53
C PRO A 162 6.99 2.37 -21.86
N LEU A 163 6.94 1.69 -20.73
CA LEU A 163 8.13 1.18 -20.04
C LEU A 163 8.87 0.26 -21.03
N ARG A 164 10.08 0.66 -21.44
CA ARG A 164 10.96 -0.21 -22.20
C ARG A 164 11.30 -1.41 -21.31
N ARG A 165 10.95 -2.60 -21.78
CA ARG A 165 11.47 -3.84 -21.19
C ARG A 165 12.99 -3.75 -21.20
N ALA A 166 13.61 -3.76 -20.02
CA ALA A 166 15.04 -4.00 -19.92
C ALA A 166 15.29 -5.42 -20.43
N SER A 167 16.11 -5.52 -21.45
CA SER A 167 16.57 -6.78 -22.03
C SER A 167 17.60 -7.43 -21.11
#